data_ea2b1afd7c7421703f5a1f523b314df6
#
_entry.id   ea2b1afd7c7421703f5a1f523b314df6
#
_cell.length_a   1.000
_cell.length_b   1.000
_cell.length_c   1.000
_cell.angle_alpha   90.00
_cell.angle_beta   90.00
_cell.angle_gamma   90.00
#
_symmetry.space_group_name_H-M   'P 1'
#
loop_
_entity.id
_entity.type
_entity.pdbx_description
1 polymer ?
#
loop_
_entity_poly.entity_id
_entity_poly.type
_entity_poly.pdbx_seq_one_letter_code
_entity_poly.pdbx_strand_id
1 'polypeptide(L)'
;MTNKIGILCTYSFPEGMAPTIRILSYGQGLVDNGCKVEVVIFQPRVDNTASPIEGYAGGVKYTYAHQRDNSKSTLYKLFVDRPKSLINAIKIIRASNKNEKFDCCLLSFDHPTYLLFFAPILRMMGIKIGFIGDEFPEPIRRLKSTIPLYYKIIYKFVYLFISFRVLMTEALQKFYDEMICKKPTHILCSILNINRFDGIKKQNVTRKYMCYMGNMMLAKDNVDNIIRAFKRICDDFPNIDLYLYGTPSDRDKKVVEGVISELGLDKRVFIKGRIDYNLVPQTLANAEVLVTSQPVTKRAAGGFPTKLAEYMMSKVPTIVTNVGEIHCYVHDGDTVFMVEPCDDVAYAKKMRYILTHSKEAKEVAERAYEYAKNHFGSKEVTKKLICFFNKTLTNE
;
A
#
# COMPACT_ATOMS: atom_id res chain seq x y z
N MET A 1 -14.41 -12.76 -21.86
CA MET A 1 -13.76 -12.87 -20.52
C MET A 1 -12.44 -12.11 -20.58
N THR A 2 -12.08 -11.40 -19.53
CA THR A 2 -10.81 -10.67 -19.45
C THR A 2 -9.66 -11.68 -19.36
N ASN A 3 -8.75 -11.67 -20.32
CA ASN A 3 -7.66 -12.64 -20.44
C ASN A 3 -6.28 -12.02 -20.26
N LYS A 4 -6.06 -10.78 -20.77
CA LYS A 4 -4.76 -10.11 -20.70
C LYS A 4 -4.87 -8.70 -20.15
N ILE A 5 -4.13 -8.42 -19.11
CA ILE A 5 -4.16 -7.14 -18.39
C ILE A 5 -2.76 -6.54 -18.34
N GLY A 6 -2.63 -5.27 -18.75
CA GLY A 6 -1.44 -4.47 -18.55
C GLY A 6 -1.52 -3.70 -17.23
N ILE A 7 -0.39 -3.53 -16.55
CA ILE A 7 -0.25 -2.59 -15.44
C ILE A 7 0.94 -1.69 -15.74
N LEU A 8 0.71 -0.39 -15.80
CA LEU A 8 1.75 0.61 -16.02
C LEU A 8 2.00 1.39 -14.73
N CYS A 9 3.25 1.41 -14.26
CA CYS A 9 3.59 2.01 -12.97
C CYS A 9 4.97 2.70 -12.96
N THR A 10 5.21 3.45 -11.87
CA THR A 10 6.47 4.15 -11.59
C THR A 10 7.28 3.53 -10.45
N TYR A 11 6.81 2.45 -9.86
CA TYR A 11 7.44 1.85 -8.68
C TYR A 11 8.47 0.80 -9.07
N SER A 12 9.53 0.65 -8.27
CA SER A 12 10.46 -0.48 -8.43
C SER A 12 9.70 -1.81 -8.34
N PHE A 13 10.07 -2.79 -9.15
CA PHE A 13 9.37 -4.07 -9.25
C PHE A 13 10.39 -5.20 -9.57
N PRO A 14 10.25 -6.42 -9.05
CA PRO A 14 9.21 -6.90 -8.14
C PRO A 14 9.44 -6.56 -6.68
N GLU A 15 10.57 -5.97 -6.34
CA GLU A 15 10.96 -5.58 -4.98
C GLU A 15 10.80 -4.08 -4.78
N GLY A 16 10.23 -3.68 -3.63
CA GLY A 16 9.98 -2.28 -3.36
C GLY A 16 9.20 -2.03 -2.08
N MET A 17 8.55 -0.88 -2.04
CA MET A 17 7.73 -0.42 -0.93
C MET A 17 6.27 -0.88 -1.07
N ALA A 18 5.40 -0.47 -0.16
CA ALA A 18 3.98 -0.81 -0.16
C ALA A 18 3.26 -0.72 -1.53
N PRO A 19 3.49 0.30 -2.38
CA PRO A 19 2.89 0.33 -3.71
C PRO A 19 3.32 -0.83 -4.61
N THR A 20 4.60 -1.23 -4.55
CA THR A 20 5.12 -2.40 -5.29
C THR A 20 4.44 -3.68 -4.84
N ILE A 21 4.35 -3.89 -3.52
CA ILE A 21 3.71 -5.07 -2.93
C ILE A 21 2.25 -5.14 -3.36
N ARG A 22 1.57 -4.01 -3.39
CA ARG A 22 0.18 -3.91 -3.84
C ARG A 22 0.03 -4.28 -5.31
N ILE A 23 0.86 -3.75 -6.22
CA ILE A 23 0.84 -4.11 -7.65
C ILE A 23 1.18 -5.59 -7.85
N LEU A 24 2.16 -6.10 -7.13
CA LEU A 24 2.52 -7.52 -7.19
C LEU A 24 1.34 -8.40 -6.75
N SER A 25 0.64 -8.02 -5.67
CA SER A 25 -0.54 -8.73 -5.19
C SER A 25 -1.71 -8.67 -6.19
N TYR A 26 -1.93 -7.53 -6.87
CA TYR A 26 -2.87 -7.45 -7.99
C TYR A 26 -2.50 -8.44 -9.10
N GLY A 27 -1.24 -8.37 -9.54
CA GLY A 27 -0.75 -9.21 -10.62
C GLY A 27 -0.86 -10.70 -10.30
N GLN A 28 -0.39 -11.13 -9.12
CA GLN A 28 -0.46 -12.52 -8.68
C GLN A 28 -1.90 -13.02 -8.57
N GLY A 29 -2.77 -12.25 -7.92
CA GLY A 29 -4.18 -12.63 -7.80
C GLY A 29 -4.90 -12.74 -9.16
N LEU A 30 -4.59 -11.86 -10.10
CA LEU A 30 -5.12 -11.96 -11.47
C LEU A 30 -4.58 -13.20 -12.20
N VAL A 31 -3.31 -13.52 -12.04
CA VAL A 31 -2.69 -14.75 -12.60
C VAL A 31 -3.31 -15.99 -11.97
N ASP A 32 -3.53 -16.02 -10.67
CA ASP A 32 -4.18 -17.13 -9.94
C ASP A 32 -5.64 -17.36 -10.40
N ASN A 33 -6.25 -16.35 -11.01
CA ASN A 33 -7.58 -16.42 -11.64
C ASN A 33 -7.52 -16.61 -13.17
N GLY A 34 -6.36 -16.97 -13.73
CA GLY A 34 -6.19 -17.36 -15.13
C GLY A 34 -5.91 -16.22 -16.09
N CYS A 35 -5.67 -14.99 -15.63
CA CYS A 35 -5.30 -13.88 -16.50
C CYS A 35 -3.80 -13.87 -16.79
N LYS A 36 -3.42 -13.41 -17.99
CA LYS A 36 -2.04 -13.01 -18.28
C LYS A 36 -1.83 -11.57 -17.81
N VAL A 37 -0.77 -11.34 -17.04
CA VAL A 37 -0.49 -10.00 -16.50
C VAL A 37 0.91 -9.55 -16.90
N GLU A 38 1.00 -8.34 -17.46
CA GLU A 38 2.26 -7.69 -17.81
C GLU A 38 2.37 -6.35 -17.10
N VAL A 39 3.43 -6.18 -16.31
CA VAL A 39 3.75 -4.93 -15.61
C VAL A 39 4.85 -4.20 -16.38
N VAL A 40 4.58 -2.99 -16.84
CA VAL A 40 5.57 -2.13 -17.50
C VAL A 40 5.94 -0.99 -16.55
N ILE A 41 7.23 -0.93 -16.22
CA ILE A 41 7.77 0.06 -15.29
C ILE A 41 8.48 1.14 -16.08
N PHE A 42 7.93 2.36 -16.09
CA PHE A 42 8.54 3.50 -16.77
C PHE A 42 9.40 4.39 -15.87
N GLN A 43 9.47 4.12 -14.56
CA GLN A 43 10.55 4.66 -13.74
C GLN A 43 11.86 3.98 -14.16
N PRO A 44 12.88 4.75 -14.59
CA PRO A 44 14.15 4.16 -14.98
C PRO A 44 14.75 3.31 -13.85
N ARG A 45 15.16 2.10 -14.18
CA ARG A 45 15.83 1.20 -13.22
C ARG A 45 17.18 1.78 -12.82
N VAL A 46 17.52 1.66 -11.55
CA VAL A 46 18.83 2.04 -11.01
C VAL A 46 19.79 0.84 -11.05
N ASP A 47 21.03 1.02 -11.47
CA ASP A 47 21.98 -0.07 -11.75
C ASP A 47 22.29 -1.04 -10.61
N ASN A 48 22.03 -0.67 -9.35
CA ASN A 48 22.35 -1.49 -8.17
C ASN A 48 21.16 -2.33 -7.66
N THR A 49 20.11 -2.54 -8.47
CA THR A 49 19.00 -3.40 -8.05
C THR A 49 19.27 -4.85 -8.46
N ALA A 50 19.00 -5.80 -7.55
CA ALA A 50 19.20 -7.24 -7.77
C ALA A 50 18.31 -7.81 -8.89
N SER A 51 17.17 -7.18 -9.16
CA SER A 51 16.20 -7.66 -10.15
C SER A 51 16.64 -7.36 -11.59
N PRO A 52 16.45 -8.28 -12.57
CA PRO A 52 16.74 -8.04 -13.98
C PRO A 52 15.83 -6.98 -14.60
N ILE A 53 16.18 -6.51 -15.82
CA ILE A 53 15.36 -5.52 -16.57
C ILE A 53 13.99 -6.09 -16.94
N GLU A 54 13.93 -7.38 -17.21
CA GLU A 54 12.70 -8.12 -17.49
C GLU A 54 12.73 -9.48 -16.80
N GLY A 55 11.57 -10.02 -16.48
CA GLY A 55 11.45 -11.30 -15.81
C GLY A 55 10.03 -11.62 -15.39
N TYR A 56 9.92 -12.57 -14.47
CA TYR A 56 8.67 -13.01 -13.88
C TYR A 56 8.75 -12.96 -12.34
N ALA A 57 7.66 -12.55 -11.72
CA ALA A 57 7.50 -12.59 -10.27
C ALA A 57 6.09 -13.10 -9.94
N GLY A 58 5.98 -14.30 -9.33
CA GLY A 58 4.69 -14.90 -9.04
C GLY A 58 3.78 -15.08 -10.27
N GLY A 59 4.35 -15.46 -11.43
CA GLY A 59 3.63 -15.61 -12.68
C GLY A 59 3.37 -14.29 -13.43
N VAL A 60 3.66 -13.14 -12.82
CA VAL A 60 3.50 -11.81 -13.41
C VAL A 60 4.74 -11.48 -14.23
N LYS A 61 4.56 -11.25 -15.54
CA LYS A 61 5.65 -10.74 -16.40
C LYS A 61 5.91 -9.27 -16.08
N TYR A 62 7.17 -8.86 -15.98
CA TYR A 62 7.50 -7.45 -15.84
C TYR A 62 8.64 -7.02 -16.76
N THR A 63 8.63 -5.74 -17.16
CA THR A 63 9.65 -5.14 -18.01
C THR A 63 9.88 -3.69 -17.63
N TYR A 64 11.12 -3.33 -17.37
CA TYR A 64 11.54 -1.94 -17.22
C TYR A 64 11.74 -1.28 -18.59
N ALA A 65 11.15 -0.12 -18.78
CA ALA A 65 11.22 0.61 -20.04
C ALA A 65 12.62 1.22 -20.31
N HIS A 66 13.40 1.45 -19.26
CA HIS A 66 14.73 2.04 -19.38
C HIS A 66 15.62 1.71 -18.19
N GLN A 67 16.91 1.50 -18.45
CA GLN A 67 17.96 1.43 -17.45
C GLN A 67 18.68 2.78 -17.37
N ARG A 68 18.82 3.32 -16.15
CA ARG A 68 19.47 4.61 -15.92
C ARG A 68 20.96 4.43 -15.71
N ASP A 69 21.73 5.27 -16.37
CA ASP A 69 23.16 5.47 -16.03
C ASP A 69 23.26 6.48 -14.87
N ASN A 70 23.69 6.00 -13.72
CA ASN A 70 23.80 6.82 -12.52
C ASN A 70 24.94 7.85 -12.59
N SER A 71 25.92 7.68 -13.49
CA SER A 71 27.02 8.62 -13.70
C SER A 71 26.58 9.93 -14.36
N LYS A 72 25.42 9.94 -15.03
CA LYS A 72 24.91 11.11 -15.76
C LYS A 72 24.36 12.19 -14.85
N SER A 73 24.46 13.43 -15.31
CA SER A 73 23.95 14.60 -14.60
C SER A 73 22.42 14.56 -14.35
N THR A 74 21.95 15.33 -13.38
CA THR A 74 20.51 15.47 -13.10
C THR A 74 19.72 15.98 -14.29
N LEU A 75 20.29 16.92 -15.06
CA LEU A 75 19.67 17.45 -16.29
C LEU A 75 19.54 16.36 -17.36
N TYR A 76 20.57 15.55 -17.58
CA TYR A 76 20.49 14.42 -18.49
C TYR A 76 19.39 13.43 -18.07
N LYS A 77 19.31 13.08 -16.79
CA LYS A 77 18.26 12.23 -16.24
C LYS A 77 16.87 12.78 -16.47
N LEU A 78 16.71 14.11 -16.39
CA LEU A 78 15.41 14.77 -16.57
C LEU A 78 15.02 14.88 -18.05
N PHE A 79 15.94 15.33 -18.91
CA PHE A 79 15.63 15.67 -20.30
C PHE A 79 15.86 14.55 -21.30
N VAL A 80 16.65 13.52 -20.95
CA VAL A 80 16.95 12.39 -21.83
C VAL A 80 16.37 11.08 -21.31
N ASP A 81 16.71 10.68 -20.07
CA ASP A 81 16.28 9.38 -19.54
C ASP A 81 14.76 9.30 -19.35
N ARG A 82 14.13 10.36 -18.82
CA ARG A 82 12.67 10.36 -18.64
C ARG A 82 11.89 10.25 -19.95
N PRO A 83 12.09 11.13 -20.94
CA PRO A 83 11.39 10.99 -22.22
C PRO A 83 11.66 9.66 -22.90
N LYS A 84 12.90 9.17 -22.88
CA LYS A 84 13.29 7.88 -23.44
C LYS A 84 12.53 6.73 -22.77
N SER A 85 12.42 6.77 -21.45
CA SER A 85 11.67 5.76 -20.69
C SER A 85 10.17 5.76 -21.02
N LEU A 86 9.55 6.95 -21.14
CA LEU A 86 8.14 7.07 -21.51
C LEU A 86 7.88 6.51 -22.93
N ILE A 87 8.72 6.87 -23.90
CA ILE A 87 8.62 6.37 -25.28
C ILE A 87 8.83 4.85 -25.35
N ASN A 88 9.82 4.34 -24.63
CA ASN A 88 10.08 2.90 -24.61
C ASN A 88 8.93 2.13 -23.94
N ALA A 89 8.31 2.65 -22.89
CA ALA A 89 7.14 2.03 -22.29
C ALA A 89 6.00 1.87 -23.32
N ILE A 90 5.73 2.88 -24.13
CA ILE A 90 4.76 2.79 -25.23
C ILE A 90 5.17 1.74 -26.26
N LYS A 91 6.46 1.69 -26.66
CA LYS A 91 6.95 0.67 -27.60
C LYS A 91 6.75 -0.76 -27.06
N ILE A 92 7.06 -0.99 -25.78
CA ILE A 92 6.88 -2.30 -25.13
C ILE A 92 5.39 -2.68 -25.13
N ILE A 93 4.51 -1.78 -24.68
CA ILE A 93 3.07 -2.03 -24.66
C ILE A 93 2.53 -2.27 -26.07
N ARG A 94 2.97 -1.48 -27.06
CA ARG A 94 2.55 -1.64 -28.45
C ARG A 94 2.98 -2.99 -29.03
N ALA A 95 4.20 -3.41 -28.79
CA ALA A 95 4.72 -4.70 -29.24
C ALA A 95 3.92 -5.85 -28.60
N SER A 96 3.69 -5.79 -27.28
CA SER A 96 2.92 -6.79 -26.57
C SER A 96 1.44 -6.83 -27.02
N ASN A 97 0.82 -5.65 -27.24
CA ASN A 97 -0.55 -5.55 -27.73
C ASN A 97 -0.75 -6.06 -29.17
N LYS A 98 0.30 -5.96 -30.01
CA LYS A 98 0.29 -6.51 -31.37
C LYS A 98 0.32 -8.04 -31.36
N ASN A 99 1.10 -8.63 -30.43
CA ASN A 99 1.20 -10.09 -30.31
C ASN A 99 -0.10 -10.69 -29.73
N GLU A 100 -0.62 -10.10 -28.68
CA GLU A 100 -1.85 -10.48 -28.01
C GLU A 100 -2.47 -9.23 -27.41
N LYS A 101 -3.73 -8.92 -27.75
CA LYS A 101 -4.38 -7.68 -27.33
C LYS A 101 -4.60 -7.64 -25.83
N PHE A 102 -4.34 -6.47 -25.23
CA PHE A 102 -4.76 -6.18 -23.87
C PHE A 102 -6.26 -5.89 -23.83
N ASP A 103 -6.99 -6.53 -22.94
CA ASP A 103 -8.38 -6.17 -22.64
C ASP A 103 -8.46 -4.83 -21.95
N CYS A 104 -7.52 -4.58 -21.02
CA CYS A 104 -7.34 -3.27 -20.39
C CYS A 104 -5.90 -3.06 -19.91
N CYS A 105 -5.57 -1.79 -19.68
CA CYS A 105 -4.33 -1.38 -19.02
C CYS A 105 -4.67 -0.55 -17.77
N LEU A 106 -4.14 -0.94 -16.63
CA LEU A 106 -4.30 -0.25 -15.36
C LEU A 106 -3.17 0.76 -15.16
N LEU A 107 -3.49 2.04 -15.00
CA LEU A 107 -2.54 3.09 -14.70
C LEU A 107 -2.42 3.26 -13.19
N SER A 108 -1.28 2.86 -12.62
CA SER A 108 -0.99 2.96 -11.19
C SER A 108 -0.04 4.13 -10.90
N PHE A 109 -0.51 5.33 -11.21
CA PHE A 109 0.12 6.61 -10.92
C PHE A 109 -0.91 7.74 -11.08
N ASP A 110 -0.74 8.81 -10.31
CA ASP A 110 -1.69 9.92 -10.24
C ASP A 110 -1.12 11.27 -10.75
N HIS A 111 0.15 11.29 -11.17
CA HIS A 111 0.75 12.52 -11.65
C HIS A 111 0.14 12.95 -13.01
N PRO A 112 -0.44 14.17 -13.11
CA PRO A 112 -1.25 14.57 -14.26
C PRO A 112 -0.48 14.55 -15.58
N THR A 113 0.83 14.86 -15.60
CA THR A 113 1.63 14.84 -16.85
C THR A 113 1.80 13.42 -17.39
N TYR A 114 1.96 12.41 -16.53
CA TYR A 114 2.06 11.03 -16.99
C TYR A 114 0.71 10.52 -17.49
N LEU A 115 -0.37 10.86 -16.79
CA LEU A 115 -1.72 10.53 -17.25
C LEU A 115 -2.01 11.17 -18.61
N LEU A 116 -1.65 12.45 -18.80
CA LEU A 116 -1.81 13.18 -20.05
C LEU A 116 -1.02 12.54 -21.20
N PHE A 117 0.17 12.01 -20.92
CA PHE A 117 1.01 11.32 -21.91
C PHE A 117 0.46 9.94 -22.27
N PHE A 118 0.16 9.09 -21.29
CA PHE A 118 -0.16 7.69 -21.56
C PHE A 118 -1.62 7.47 -21.97
N ALA A 119 -2.59 8.14 -21.35
CA ALA A 119 -4.00 7.79 -21.54
C ALA A 119 -4.48 7.97 -22.99
N PRO A 120 -4.23 9.10 -23.67
CA PRO A 120 -4.63 9.25 -25.08
C PRO A 120 -3.96 8.23 -26.00
N ILE A 121 -2.66 7.98 -25.82
CA ILE A 121 -1.87 7.07 -26.67
C ILE A 121 -2.38 5.63 -26.54
N LEU A 122 -2.58 5.16 -25.32
CA LEU A 122 -3.10 3.80 -25.08
C LEU A 122 -4.52 3.64 -25.64
N ARG A 123 -5.36 4.67 -25.53
CA ARG A 123 -6.71 4.64 -26.09
C ARG A 123 -6.71 4.60 -27.61
N MET A 124 -5.79 5.33 -28.27
CA MET A 124 -5.59 5.25 -29.73
C MET A 124 -5.11 3.86 -30.18
N MET A 125 -4.45 3.10 -29.31
CA MET A 125 -4.06 1.71 -29.55
C MET A 125 -5.21 0.71 -29.33
N GLY A 126 -6.43 1.20 -29.04
CA GLY A 126 -7.61 0.37 -28.77
C GLY A 126 -7.64 -0.28 -27.40
N ILE A 127 -6.75 0.14 -26.47
CA ILE A 127 -6.67 -0.43 -25.12
C ILE A 127 -7.62 0.35 -24.20
N LYS A 128 -8.49 -0.35 -23.49
CA LYS A 128 -9.34 0.25 -22.44
C LYS A 128 -8.50 0.56 -21.20
N ILE A 129 -8.79 1.67 -20.53
CA ILE A 129 -7.91 2.20 -19.47
C ILE A 129 -8.64 2.21 -18.15
N GLY A 130 -8.05 1.54 -17.16
CA GLY A 130 -8.42 1.64 -15.77
C GLY A 130 -7.46 2.55 -15.00
N PHE A 131 -7.97 3.40 -14.11
CA PHE A 131 -7.16 4.20 -13.20
C PHE A 131 -7.16 3.58 -11.81
N ILE A 132 -5.97 3.30 -11.25
CA ILE A 132 -5.80 2.87 -9.85
C ILE A 132 -5.50 4.10 -9.01
N GLY A 133 -6.34 4.37 -8.00
CA GLY A 133 -6.16 5.46 -7.04
C GLY A 133 -6.13 4.95 -5.61
N ASP A 134 -4.94 4.97 -5.01
CA ASP A 134 -4.71 4.47 -3.65
C ASP A 134 -4.67 5.56 -2.59
N GLU A 135 -4.51 6.81 -2.99
CA GLU A 135 -4.49 7.99 -2.11
C GLU A 135 -5.03 9.21 -2.88
N PHE A 136 -5.35 10.28 -2.18
CA PHE A 136 -5.64 11.58 -2.82
C PHE A 136 -4.45 12.07 -3.64
N PRO A 137 -4.68 12.90 -4.69
CA PRO A 137 -3.61 13.49 -5.48
C PRO A 137 -2.55 14.20 -4.62
N GLU A 138 -1.32 14.26 -5.12
CA GLU A 138 -0.14 14.77 -4.41
C GLU A 138 -0.35 16.10 -3.66
N PRO A 139 -1.05 17.12 -4.19
CA PRO A 139 -1.27 18.36 -3.44
C PRO A 139 -1.98 18.13 -2.10
N ILE A 140 -3.00 17.26 -2.06
CA ILE A 140 -3.70 16.93 -0.81
C ILE A 140 -2.81 16.07 0.09
N ARG A 141 -2.07 15.12 -0.46
CA ARG A 141 -1.10 14.30 0.30
C ARG A 141 -0.03 15.16 0.98
N ARG A 142 0.32 16.31 0.38
CA ARG A 142 1.23 17.32 0.95
C ARG A 142 0.52 18.33 1.85
N LEU A 143 -0.65 17.96 2.38
CA LEU A 143 -1.46 18.79 3.30
C LEU A 143 -1.93 20.13 2.72
N LYS A 144 -1.96 20.29 1.40
CA LYS A 144 -2.61 21.44 0.78
C LYS A 144 -4.13 21.29 0.86
N SER A 145 -4.81 22.39 1.12
CA SER A 145 -6.29 22.40 1.24
C SER A 145 -7.00 22.21 -0.10
N THR A 146 -6.35 22.59 -1.21
CA THR A 146 -6.95 22.62 -2.55
C THR A 146 -6.02 22.04 -3.61
N ILE A 147 -6.63 21.57 -4.69
CA ILE A 147 -5.93 21.12 -5.89
C ILE A 147 -5.74 22.31 -6.84
N PRO A 148 -4.53 22.54 -7.39
CA PRO A 148 -4.29 23.55 -8.38
C PRO A 148 -5.21 23.41 -9.60
N LEU A 149 -5.63 24.54 -10.19
CA LEU A 149 -6.56 24.55 -11.32
C LEU A 149 -6.06 23.72 -12.50
N TYR A 150 -4.76 23.76 -12.81
CA TYR A 150 -4.19 22.98 -13.90
C TYR A 150 -4.32 21.46 -13.69
N TYR A 151 -4.24 20.97 -12.43
CA TYR A 151 -4.55 19.57 -12.13
C TYR A 151 -5.98 19.23 -12.52
N LYS A 152 -6.94 20.06 -12.15
CA LYS A 152 -8.36 19.85 -12.47
C LYS A 152 -8.60 19.81 -13.98
N ILE A 153 -7.98 20.73 -14.73
CA ILE A 153 -8.11 20.79 -16.18
C ILE A 153 -7.53 19.52 -16.83
N ILE A 154 -6.32 19.14 -16.45
CA ILE A 154 -5.67 17.94 -17.00
C ILE A 154 -6.46 16.69 -16.64
N TYR A 155 -6.89 16.54 -15.39
CA TYR A 155 -7.70 15.39 -14.99
C TYR A 155 -9.01 15.30 -15.76
N LYS A 156 -9.74 16.43 -15.96
CA LYS A 156 -10.97 16.43 -16.77
C LYS A 156 -10.72 15.96 -18.19
N PHE A 157 -9.63 16.42 -18.81
CA PHE A 157 -9.25 16.01 -20.16
C PHE A 157 -8.87 14.52 -20.19
N VAL A 158 -7.98 14.06 -19.30
CA VAL A 158 -7.51 12.67 -19.25
C VAL A 158 -8.66 11.70 -19.00
N TYR A 159 -9.62 12.07 -18.18
CA TYR A 159 -10.76 11.21 -17.86
C TYR A 159 -11.72 10.95 -19.03
N LEU A 160 -11.59 11.66 -20.14
CA LEU A 160 -12.25 11.29 -21.39
C LEU A 160 -11.75 9.94 -21.92
N PHE A 161 -10.51 9.57 -21.60
CA PHE A 161 -9.87 8.32 -22.04
C PHE A 161 -9.96 7.20 -21.02
N ILE A 162 -10.27 7.50 -19.73
CA ILE A 162 -10.41 6.51 -18.66
C ILE A 162 -11.77 5.83 -18.76
N SER A 163 -11.78 4.51 -18.88
CA SER A 163 -13.00 3.69 -18.95
C SER A 163 -13.58 3.42 -17.55
N PHE A 164 -12.76 3.13 -16.57
CA PHE A 164 -13.16 2.78 -15.20
C PHE A 164 -12.08 3.11 -14.17
N ARG A 165 -12.43 3.00 -12.89
CA ARG A 165 -11.52 3.22 -11.77
C ARG A 165 -11.51 2.05 -10.81
N VAL A 166 -10.35 1.81 -10.19
CA VAL A 166 -10.17 0.97 -9.00
C VAL A 166 -9.62 1.86 -7.90
N LEU A 167 -10.44 2.16 -6.90
CA LEU A 167 -10.10 3.12 -5.85
C LEU A 167 -10.04 2.45 -4.48
N MET A 168 -9.21 2.99 -3.60
CA MET A 168 -9.01 2.41 -2.27
C MET A 168 -10.22 2.63 -1.36
N THR A 169 -10.91 3.78 -1.46
CA THR A 169 -11.98 4.19 -0.54
C THR A 169 -13.14 4.86 -1.28
N GLU A 170 -14.32 4.86 -0.65
CA GLU A 170 -15.48 5.61 -1.14
C GLU A 170 -15.24 7.13 -1.08
N ALA A 171 -14.46 7.60 -0.10
CA ALA A 171 -14.04 9.00 -0.03
C ALA A 171 -13.26 9.44 -1.27
N LEU A 172 -12.37 8.56 -1.81
CA LEU A 172 -11.70 8.82 -3.08
C LEU A 172 -12.68 8.82 -4.25
N GLN A 173 -13.65 7.90 -4.28
CA GLN A 173 -14.68 7.89 -5.31
C GLN A 173 -15.47 9.20 -5.31
N LYS A 174 -15.99 9.60 -4.17
CA LYS A 174 -16.72 10.87 -4.00
C LYS A 174 -15.90 12.04 -4.47
N PHE A 175 -14.64 12.10 -4.05
CA PHE A 175 -13.71 13.17 -4.45
C PHE A 175 -13.54 13.27 -5.99
N TYR A 176 -13.28 12.15 -6.67
CA TYR A 176 -13.10 12.14 -8.12
C TYR A 176 -14.41 12.39 -8.86
N ASP A 177 -15.55 11.91 -8.35
CA ASP A 177 -16.87 12.17 -8.93
C ASP A 177 -17.24 13.66 -8.89
N GLU A 178 -16.97 14.32 -7.77
CA GLU A 178 -17.21 15.76 -7.59
C GLU A 178 -16.21 16.62 -8.36
N MET A 179 -14.93 16.25 -8.39
CA MET A 179 -13.88 17.04 -9.02
C MET A 179 -13.89 16.93 -10.55
N ILE A 180 -14.26 15.76 -11.10
CA ILE A 180 -14.08 15.46 -12.53
C ILE A 180 -15.39 14.98 -13.15
N CYS A 181 -15.75 13.71 -12.94
CA CYS A 181 -16.98 13.07 -13.42
C CYS A 181 -17.15 11.67 -12.80
N LYS A 182 -18.38 11.19 -12.83
CA LYS A 182 -18.68 9.79 -12.46
C LYS A 182 -18.12 8.82 -13.50
N LYS A 183 -17.55 7.72 -13.04
CA LYS A 183 -17.07 6.58 -13.85
C LYS A 183 -17.41 5.27 -13.13
N PRO A 184 -17.58 4.15 -13.86
CA PRO A 184 -17.63 2.84 -13.23
C PRO A 184 -16.44 2.69 -12.27
N THR A 185 -16.73 2.37 -11.01
CA THR A 185 -15.71 2.32 -9.95
C THR A 185 -15.83 1.04 -9.15
N HIS A 186 -14.70 0.38 -8.90
CA HIS A 186 -14.57 -0.73 -7.97
C HIS A 186 -13.78 -0.26 -6.75
N ILE A 187 -14.35 -0.42 -5.55
CA ILE A 187 -13.64 -0.12 -4.31
C ILE A 187 -12.83 -1.34 -3.88
N LEU A 188 -11.53 -1.14 -3.67
CA LEU A 188 -10.60 -2.16 -3.27
C LEU A 188 -9.65 -1.60 -2.21
N CYS A 189 -10.07 -1.67 -0.93
CA CYS A 189 -9.36 -1.04 0.18
C CYS A 189 -7.99 -1.68 0.45
N SER A 190 -7.91 -3.00 0.37
CA SER A 190 -6.66 -3.73 0.60
C SER A 190 -6.54 -4.95 -0.30
N ILE A 191 -5.32 -5.38 -0.57
CA ILE A 191 -5.00 -6.59 -1.32
C ILE A 191 -3.65 -7.13 -0.85
N LEU A 192 -3.59 -8.42 -0.57
CA LEU A 192 -2.40 -9.08 -0.05
C LEU A 192 -2.24 -10.49 -0.62
N ASN A 193 -1.02 -10.87 -0.98
CA ASN A 193 -0.68 -12.27 -1.18
C ASN A 193 -0.62 -12.98 0.18
N ILE A 194 -1.70 -13.68 0.52
CA ILE A 194 -1.86 -14.36 1.81
C ILE A 194 -0.96 -15.59 1.96
N ASN A 195 -0.51 -16.21 0.85
CA ASN A 195 0.34 -17.42 0.88
C ASN A 195 1.69 -17.17 1.58
N ARG A 196 2.10 -15.90 1.72
CA ARG A 196 3.30 -15.52 2.51
C ARG A 196 3.19 -15.86 3.99
N PHE A 197 1.99 -16.07 4.49
CA PHE A 197 1.72 -16.42 5.89
C PHE A 197 1.50 -17.92 6.10
N ASP A 198 1.56 -18.72 5.02
CA ASP A 198 1.37 -20.17 5.11
C ASP A 198 2.51 -20.81 5.90
N GLY A 199 2.14 -21.65 6.87
CA GLY A 199 3.09 -22.35 7.73
C GLY A 199 3.78 -21.46 8.78
N ILE A 200 3.54 -20.17 8.81
CA ILE A 200 4.10 -19.25 9.82
C ILE A 200 3.46 -19.53 11.18
N LYS A 201 4.32 -19.78 12.18
CA LYS A 201 3.91 -20.01 13.56
C LYS A 201 4.73 -19.12 14.49
N LYS A 202 4.11 -18.67 15.58
CA LYS A 202 4.81 -17.93 16.63
C LYS A 202 5.98 -18.77 17.16
N GLN A 203 7.16 -18.18 17.19
CA GLN A 203 8.38 -18.77 17.72
C GLN A 203 8.71 -18.17 19.08
N ASN A 204 9.44 -18.93 19.91
CA ASN A 204 9.99 -18.38 21.14
C ASN A 204 11.06 -17.32 20.81
N VAL A 205 10.87 -16.13 21.34
CA VAL A 205 11.83 -15.04 21.25
C VAL A 205 12.44 -14.77 22.60
N THR A 206 13.72 -14.41 22.63
CA THR A 206 14.44 -14.13 23.87
C THR A 206 13.81 -12.96 24.66
N ARG A 207 13.26 -12.00 23.94
CA ARG A 207 12.61 -10.82 24.52
C ARG A 207 11.26 -10.61 23.82
N LYS A 208 10.18 -10.55 24.58
CA LYS A 208 8.84 -10.26 24.08
C LYS A 208 8.75 -8.83 23.56
N TYR A 209 7.94 -8.58 22.56
CA TYR A 209 7.82 -7.23 22.00
C TYR A 209 6.42 -6.93 21.44
N MET A 210 6.06 -5.66 21.50
CA MET A 210 5.04 -5.05 20.64
C MET A 210 5.71 -4.59 19.34
N CYS A 211 5.02 -4.66 18.22
CA CYS A 211 5.60 -4.35 16.92
C CYS A 211 4.79 -3.30 16.17
N TYR A 212 5.48 -2.23 15.76
CA TYR A 212 5.06 -1.35 14.69
C TYR A 212 5.93 -1.63 13.45
N MET A 213 5.29 -1.66 12.27
CA MET A 213 6.00 -1.82 11.00
C MET A 213 5.51 -0.80 9.97
N GLY A 214 6.42 0.06 9.51
CA GLY A 214 6.11 1.13 8.54
C GLY A 214 7.27 2.14 8.47
N ASN A 215 7.12 3.18 7.66
CA ASN A 215 8.19 4.17 7.48
C ASN A 215 8.21 5.29 8.53
N MET A 216 7.43 5.18 9.59
CA MET A 216 7.42 6.12 10.71
C MET A 216 7.28 7.60 10.28
N MET A 217 6.56 7.86 9.18
CA MET A 217 6.25 9.22 8.75
C MET A 217 5.20 9.79 9.72
N LEU A 218 5.59 10.71 10.60
CA LEU A 218 4.74 11.22 11.69
C LEU A 218 3.41 11.81 11.18
N ALA A 219 3.42 12.48 10.03
CA ALA A 219 2.21 13.01 9.40
C ALA A 219 1.22 11.92 8.92
N LYS A 220 1.65 10.65 8.87
CA LYS A 220 0.84 9.51 8.41
C LYS A 220 0.63 8.46 9.49
N ASP A 221 1.65 8.18 10.28
CA ASP A 221 1.69 7.00 11.15
C ASP A 221 1.67 7.36 12.64
N ASN A 222 1.81 8.63 13.04
CA ASN A 222 1.70 9.12 14.42
C ASN A 222 2.37 8.20 15.47
N VAL A 223 3.61 7.79 15.19
CA VAL A 223 4.34 6.77 15.98
C VAL A 223 4.67 7.26 17.38
N ASP A 224 4.83 8.58 17.57
CA ASP A 224 5.01 9.23 18.86
C ASP A 224 3.86 8.96 19.83
N ASN A 225 2.61 8.88 19.34
CA ASN A 225 1.46 8.48 20.14
C ASN A 225 1.60 7.04 20.68
N ILE A 226 2.13 6.11 19.87
CA ILE A 226 2.40 4.73 20.28
C ILE A 226 3.49 4.69 21.36
N ILE A 227 4.55 5.47 21.21
CA ILE A 227 5.67 5.54 22.18
C ILE A 227 5.17 6.11 23.52
N ARG A 228 4.38 7.19 23.51
CA ARG A 228 3.77 7.77 24.72
C ARG A 228 2.80 6.79 25.40
N ALA A 229 2.00 6.08 24.63
CA ALA A 229 1.12 5.03 25.16
C ALA A 229 1.93 3.88 25.80
N PHE A 230 3.01 3.45 25.16
CA PHE A 230 3.90 2.42 25.69
C PHE A 230 4.56 2.86 27.00
N LYS A 231 4.98 4.13 27.14
CA LYS A 231 5.50 4.68 28.40
C LYS A 231 4.55 4.49 29.58
N ARG A 232 3.23 4.59 29.34
CA ARG A 232 2.22 4.45 30.40
C ARG A 232 2.06 3.02 30.92
N ILE A 233 2.59 2.03 30.24
CA ILE A 233 2.44 0.62 30.61
C ILE A 233 3.77 -0.13 30.78
N CYS A 234 4.88 0.43 30.31
CA CYS A 234 6.15 -0.30 30.25
C CYS A 234 6.67 -0.80 31.60
N ASP A 235 6.36 -0.09 32.69
CA ASP A 235 6.76 -0.48 34.05
C ASP A 235 5.94 -1.66 34.58
N ASP A 236 4.66 -1.79 34.16
CA ASP A 236 3.81 -2.93 34.52
C ASP A 236 4.17 -4.21 33.72
N PHE A 237 4.82 -4.05 32.57
CA PHE A 237 5.24 -5.15 31.70
C PHE A 237 6.75 -5.10 31.42
N PRO A 238 7.62 -5.34 32.44
CA PRO A 238 9.07 -5.16 32.32
C PRO A 238 9.72 -6.08 31.29
N ASN A 239 9.06 -7.15 30.88
CA ASN A 239 9.58 -8.14 29.93
C ASN A 239 9.15 -7.90 28.46
N ILE A 240 8.44 -6.80 28.17
CA ILE A 240 7.96 -6.47 26.83
C ILE A 240 8.59 -5.17 26.35
N ASP A 241 9.19 -5.16 25.17
CA ASP A 241 9.75 -3.99 24.52
C ASP A 241 8.86 -3.52 23.36
N LEU A 242 9.12 -2.32 22.83
CA LEU A 242 8.49 -1.80 21.63
C LEU A 242 9.50 -1.77 20.49
N TYR A 243 9.25 -2.55 19.43
CA TYR A 243 10.07 -2.59 18.23
C TYR A 243 9.42 -1.83 17.09
N LEU A 244 10.17 -0.86 16.54
CA LEU A 244 9.76 0.00 15.44
C LEU A 244 10.55 -0.40 14.19
N TYR A 245 9.92 -1.14 13.28
CA TYR A 245 10.52 -1.54 12.02
C TYR A 245 10.21 -0.52 10.93
N GLY A 246 11.23 -0.14 10.17
CA GLY A 246 11.18 0.77 9.05
C GLY A 246 12.26 1.84 9.09
N THR A 247 12.27 2.69 8.08
CA THR A 247 13.27 3.75 7.92
C THR A 247 12.57 5.09 7.83
N PRO A 248 12.50 5.86 8.95
CA PRO A 248 11.97 7.22 8.92
C PRO A 248 12.88 8.16 8.11
N SER A 249 12.34 9.30 7.68
CA SER A 249 13.16 10.41 7.18
C SER A 249 14.07 10.92 8.31
N ASP A 250 15.20 11.56 7.98
CA ASP A 250 16.11 12.13 8.99
C ASP A 250 15.38 13.09 9.95
N ARG A 251 14.41 13.83 9.45
CA ARG A 251 13.57 14.73 10.25
C ARG A 251 12.70 13.95 11.23
N ASP A 252 11.94 12.96 10.73
CA ASP A 252 11.04 12.18 11.56
C ASP A 252 11.82 11.31 12.54
N LYS A 253 13.00 10.78 12.14
CA LYS A 253 13.90 10.03 12.99
C LYS A 253 14.34 10.82 14.22
N LYS A 254 14.80 12.06 14.02
CA LYS A 254 15.19 12.95 15.13
C LYS A 254 14.05 13.19 16.12
N VAL A 255 12.81 13.35 15.62
CA VAL A 255 11.65 13.52 16.49
C VAL A 255 11.35 12.24 17.27
N VAL A 256 11.36 11.09 16.62
CA VAL A 256 11.09 9.79 17.27
C VAL A 256 12.16 9.49 18.33
N GLU A 257 13.45 9.65 18.01
CA GLU A 257 14.55 9.48 18.97
C GLU A 257 14.46 10.47 20.13
N GLY A 258 14.09 11.72 19.85
CA GLY A 258 13.86 12.74 20.88
C GLY A 258 12.76 12.35 21.87
N VAL A 259 11.62 11.84 21.38
CA VAL A 259 10.52 11.35 22.24
C VAL A 259 10.94 10.14 23.06
N ILE A 260 11.72 9.22 22.49
CA ILE A 260 12.24 8.05 23.21
C ILE A 260 13.11 8.48 24.39
N SER A 261 14.07 9.38 24.15
CA SER A 261 14.98 9.89 25.19
C SER A 261 14.27 10.76 26.23
N GLU A 262 13.37 11.66 25.79
CA GLU A 262 12.54 12.49 26.71
C GLU A 262 11.78 11.64 27.73
N LEU A 263 11.28 10.48 27.29
CA LEU A 263 10.49 9.57 28.13
C LEU A 263 11.35 8.53 28.88
N GLY A 264 12.67 8.54 28.70
CA GLY A 264 13.58 7.57 29.32
C GLY A 264 13.39 6.14 28.84
N LEU A 265 13.04 5.95 27.55
CA LEU A 265 12.72 4.67 26.95
C LEU A 265 13.83 4.06 26.10
N ASP A 266 15.07 4.58 26.17
CA ASP A 266 16.21 4.18 25.33
C ASP A 266 16.55 2.66 25.42
N LYS A 267 16.21 2.02 26.53
CA LYS A 267 16.41 0.57 26.76
C LYS A 267 15.17 -0.28 26.53
N ARG A 268 14.06 0.31 26.06
CA ARG A 268 12.75 -0.35 25.92
C ARG A 268 12.09 -0.14 24.57
N VAL A 269 12.49 0.90 23.82
CA VAL A 269 11.98 1.19 22.47
C VAL A 269 13.15 1.20 21.50
N PHE A 270 13.02 0.39 20.44
CA PHE A 270 14.13 0.17 19.51
C PHE A 270 13.69 0.42 18.06
N ILE A 271 14.38 1.32 17.37
CA ILE A 271 14.25 1.51 15.91
C ILE A 271 15.09 0.42 15.25
N LYS A 272 14.43 -0.62 14.72
CA LYS A 272 15.05 -1.84 14.17
C LYS A 272 15.50 -1.71 12.71
N GLY A 273 15.17 -0.59 12.05
CA GLY A 273 15.44 -0.44 10.62
C GLY A 273 14.52 -1.30 9.75
N ARG A 274 14.86 -1.36 8.46
CA ARG A 274 14.12 -2.16 7.47
C ARG A 274 14.52 -3.63 7.57
N ILE A 275 13.55 -4.51 7.41
CA ILE A 275 13.78 -5.96 7.31
C ILE A 275 13.42 -6.48 5.92
N ASP A 276 13.94 -7.65 5.60
CA ASP A 276 13.62 -8.36 4.37
C ASP A 276 12.12 -8.66 4.27
N TYR A 277 11.56 -8.50 3.08
CA TYR A 277 10.14 -8.74 2.82
C TYR A 277 9.70 -10.16 3.22
N ASN A 278 10.58 -11.15 3.03
CA ASN A 278 10.28 -12.53 3.38
C ASN A 278 10.27 -12.79 4.90
N LEU A 279 10.93 -11.94 5.70
CA LEU A 279 10.96 -12.06 7.16
C LEU A 279 9.78 -11.35 7.83
N VAL A 280 9.03 -10.51 7.11
CA VAL A 280 7.90 -9.75 7.64
C VAL A 280 6.86 -10.65 8.32
N PRO A 281 6.34 -11.74 7.69
CA PRO A 281 5.33 -12.58 8.30
C PRO A 281 5.78 -13.17 9.64
N GLN A 282 7.01 -13.69 9.72
CA GLN A 282 7.55 -14.30 10.94
C GLN A 282 7.77 -13.24 12.04
N THR A 283 8.27 -12.06 11.66
CA THR A 283 8.47 -10.96 12.62
C THR A 283 7.15 -10.48 13.21
N LEU A 284 6.09 -10.38 12.40
CA LEU A 284 4.76 -10.03 12.88
C LEU A 284 4.19 -11.11 13.80
N ALA A 285 4.29 -12.39 13.41
CA ALA A 285 3.76 -13.51 14.18
C ALA A 285 4.44 -13.70 15.56
N ASN A 286 5.70 -13.28 15.70
CA ASN A 286 6.45 -13.36 16.94
C ASN A 286 6.11 -12.24 17.94
N ALA A 287 5.40 -11.19 17.52
CA ALA A 287 4.99 -10.10 18.41
C ALA A 287 3.90 -10.54 19.41
N GLU A 288 3.78 -9.82 20.53
CA GLU A 288 2.66 -9.96 21.46
C GLU A 288 1.45 -9.12 21.05
N VAL A 289 1.72 -7.92 20.51
CA VAL A 289 0.72 -6.97 20.03
C VAL A 289 1.27 -6.24 18.81
N LEU A 290 0.46 -6.09 17.78
CA LEU A 290 0.76 -5.23 16.65
C LEU A 290 0.09 -3.89 16.82
N VAL A 291 0.82 -2.82 16.54
CA VAL A 291 0.36 -1.46 16.80
C VAL A 291 0.49 -0.59 15.56
N THR A 292 -0.56 0.19 15.27
CA THR A 292 -0.53 1.24 14.25
C THR A 292 -1.38 2.41 14.69
N SER A 293 -0.91 3.62 14.44
CA SER A 293 -1.61 4.85 14.80
C SER A 293 -1.58 5.79 13.61
N GLN A 294 -2.72 6.35 13.28
CA GLN A 294 -2.85 7.33 12.21
C GLN A 294 -3.51 8.58 12.76
N PRO A 295 -3.00 9.79 12.47
CA PRO A 295 -3.65 11.04 12.88
C PRO A 295 -4.86 11.35 12.00
N VAL A 296 -5.78 12.19 12.50
CA VAL A 296 -6.88 12.72 11.68
C VAL A 296 -6.32 13.73 10.67
N THR A 297 -6.25 13.33 9.43
CA THR A 297 -5.81 14.18 8.32
C THR A 297 -6.69 13.96 7.09
N LYS A 298 -6.74 14.94 6.17
CA LYS A 298 -7.40 14.73 4.87
C LYS A 298 -6.81 13.52 4.12
N ARG A 299 -5.51 13.28 4.29
CA ARG A 299 -4.83 12.13 3.70
C ARG A 299 -5.38 10.81 4.23
N ALA A 300 -5.56 10.70 5.54
CA ALA A 300 -6.08 9.49 6.18
C ALA A 300 -7.50 9.15 5.72
N ALA A 301 -8.34 10.16 5.47
CA ALA A 301 -9.71 9.96 4.98
C ALA A 301 -9.78 9.24 3.61
N GLY A 302 -8.78 9.41 2.75
CA GLY A 302 -8.75 8.76 1.42
C GLY A 302 -7.90 7.50 1.35
N GLY A 303 -7.29 7.07 2.45
CA GLY A 303 -6.40 5.92 2.51
C GLY A 303 -6.92 4.79 3.39
N PHE A 304 -6.36 3.61 3.19
CA PHE A 304 -6.52 2.47 4.09
C PHE A 304 -5.13 1.99 4.52
N PRO A 305 -4.90 1.63 5.80
CA PRO A 305 -3.59 1.17 6.26
C PRO A 305 -3.26 -0.19 5.65
N THR A 306 -2.48 -0.20 4.57
CA THR A 306 -2.10 -1.42 3.83
C THR A 306 -1.44 -2.48 4.73
N LYS A 307 -0.73 -2.05 5.79
CA LYS A 307 -0.13 -2.93 6.80
C LYS A 307 -1.16 -3.73 7.60
N LEU A 308 -2.41 -3.24 7.69
CA LEU A 308 -3.45 -3.90 8.50
C LEU A 308 -3.76 -5.31 8.00
N ALA A 309 -3.80 -5.52 6.69
CA ALA A 309 -4.01 -6.87 6.13
C ALA A 309 -2.90 -7.84 6.55
N GLU A 310 -1.63 -7.41 6.53
CA GLU A 310 -0.50 -8.25 7.01
C GLU A 310 -0.58 -8.50 8.52
N TYR A 311 -0.98 -7.51 9.30
CA TYR A 311 -1.17 -7.65 10.75
C TYR A 311 -2.26 -8.67 11.06
N MET A 312 -3.41 -8.57 10.42
CA MET A 312 -4.51 -9.53 10.61
C MET A 312 -4.13 -10.94 10.20
N MET A 313 -3.37 -11.11 9.11
CA MET A 313 -2.88 -12.41 8.66
C MET A 313 -1.86 -13.05 9.61
N SER A 314 -1.23 -12.30 10.49
CA SER A 314 -0.24 -12.81 11.45
C SER A 314 -0.84 -13.50 12.68
N LYS A 315 -2.17 -13.45 12.87
CA LYS A 315 -2.91 -13.98 14.05
C LYS A 315 -2.44 -13.34 15.37
N VAL A 316 -2.00 -12.11 15.33
CA VAL A 316 -1.56 -11.34 16.50
C VAL A 316 -2.54 -10.21 16.77
N PRO A 317 -2.97 -10.00 18.04
CA PRO A 317 -3.86 -8.90 18.39
C PRO A 317 -3.34 -7.56 17.89
N THR A 318 -4.18 -6.81 17.21
CA THR A 318 -3.79 -5.58 16.52
C THR A 318 -4.56 -4.38 17.04
N ILE A 319 -3.85 -3.29 17.38
CA ILE A 319 -4.45 -2.00 17.74
C ILE A 319 -4.35 -1.05 16.55
N VAL A 320 -5.49 -0.43 16.22
CA VAL A 320 -5.61 0.57 15.15
C VAL A 320 -6.30 1.84 15.66
N THR A 321 -6.07 2.96 15.01
CA THR A 321 -6.84 4.19 15.25
C THR A 321 -8.04 4.28 14.31
N ASN A 322 -9.16 4.78 14.82
CA ASN A 322 -10.41 4.97 14.08
C ASN A 322 -10.29 6.22 13.17
N VAL A 323 -9.75 6.04 11.98
CA VAL A 323 -9.59 7.12 10.99
C VAL A 323 -10.09 6.70 9.61
N GLY A 324 -10.63 7.65 8.85
CA GLY A 324 -11.15 7.38 7.52
C GLY A 324 -12.26 6.31 7.54
N GLU A 325 -12.18 5.38 6.60
CA GLU A 325 -13.17 4.31 6.44
C GLU A 325 -12.80 2.99 7.14
N ILE A 326 -11.81 3.01 8.06
CA ILE A 326 -11.33 1.77 8.69
C ILE A 326 -12.46 1.01 9.40
N HIS A 327 -13.38 1.74 10.06
CA HIS A 327 -14.54 1.20 10.76
C HIS A 327 -15.57 0.52 9.83
N CYS A 328 -15.53 0.77 8.52
CA CYS A 328 -16.37 0.08 7.54
C CYS A 328 -15.91 -1.35 7.26
N TYR A 329 -14.66 -1.67 7.59
CA TYR A 329 -14.02 -2.94 7.27
C TYR A 329 -13.65 -3.78 8.49
N VAL A 330 -13.32 -3.14 9.61
CA VAL A 330 -12.89 -3.82 10.84
C VAL A 330 -13.56 -3.19 12.05
N HIS A 331 -13.82 -3.99 13.09
CA HIS A 331 -14.64 -3.59 14.23
C HIS A 331 -13.92 -3.85 15.55
N ASP A 332 -14.08 -2.92 16.51
CA ASP A 332 -13.48 -3.01 17.85
C ASP A 332 -13.97 -4.24 18.60
N GLY A 333 -13.04 -5.01 19.18
CA GLY A 333 -13.33 -6.23 19.93
C GLY A 333 -13.76 -7.44 19.08
N ASP A 334 -13.95 -7.26 17.79
CA ASP A 334 -14.29 -8.35 16.86
C ASP A 334 -13.10 -8.77 15.98
N THR A 335 -12.57 -7.85 15.20
CA THR A 335 -11.43 -8.14 14.29
C THR A 335 -10.18 -7.34 14.61
N VAL A 336 -10.31 -6.24 15.35
CA VAL A 336 -9.20 -5.40 15.83
C VAL A 336 -9.53 -4.83 17.20
N PHE A 337 -8.54 -4.19 17.83
CA PHE A 337 -8.76 -3.28 18.94
C PHE A 337 -8.65 -1.86 18.43
N MET A 338 -9.72 -1.09 18.55
CA MET A 338 -9.80 0.25 17.97
C MET A 338 -9.74 1.32 19.06
N VAL A 339 -9.05 2.41 18.77
CA VAL A 339 -8.94 3.58 19.64
C VAL A 339 -9.13 4.86 18.83
N GLU A 340 -9.56 5.93 19.49
CA GLU A 340 -9.59 7.24 18.84
C GLU A 340 -8.17 7.75 18.56
N PRO A 341 -7.97 8.49 17.46
CA PRO A 341 -6.65 9.01 17.10
C PRO A 341 -6.15 10.07 18.09
N CYS A 342 -4.83 10.11 18.27
CA CYS A 342 -4.12 11.05 19.15
C CYS A 342 -4.46 10.92 20.65
N ASP A 343 -5.02 9.79 21.08
CA ASP A 343 -5.31 9.48 22.49
C ASP A 343 -4.36 8.38 23.00
N ASP A 344 -3.21 8.79 23.55
CA ASP A 344 -2.21 7.87 24.09
C ASP A 344 -2.68 7.18 25.39
N VAL A 345 -3.64 7.77 26.10
CA VAL A 345 -4.24 7.17 27.31
C VAL A 345 -5.16 6.01 26.94
N ALA A 346 -6.09 6.22 26.00
CA ALA A 346 -6.95 5.14 25.50
C ALA A 346 -6.12 4.04 24.83
N TYR A 347 -5.09 4.43 24.09
CA TYR A 347 -4.16 3.49 23.43
C TYR A 347 -3.44 2.61 24.46
N ALA A 348 -2.91 3.19 25.54
CA ALA A 348 -2.28 2.48 26.65
C ALA A 348 -3.27 1.51 27.37
N LYS A 349 -4.52 1.94 27.58
CA LYS A 349 -5.57 1.07 28.13
C LYS A 349 -5.82 -0.17 27.26
N LYS A 350 -5.87 0.00 25.92
CA LYS A 350 -6.02 -1.14 25.00
C LYS A 350 -4.79 -2.05 24.99
N MET A 351 -3.57 -1.49 25.02
CA MET A 351 -2.35 -2.29 25.17
C MET A 351 -2.39 -3.15 26.43
N ARG A 352 -2.71 -2.54 27.58
CA ARG A 352 -2.84 -3.23 28.86
C ARG A 352 -3.91 -4.33 28.81
N TYR A 353 -5.08 -4.01 28.26
CA TYR A 353 -6.18 -4.95 28.11
C TYR A 353 -5.76 -6.21 27.35
N ILE A 354 -5.14 -6.05 26.18
CA ILE A 354 -4.67 -7.17 25.36
C ILE A 354 -3.69 -8.06 26.12
N LEU A 355 -2.74 -7.45 26.84
CA LEU A 355 -1.71 -8.18 27.57
C LEU A 355 -2.28 -8.95 28.79
N THR A 356 -3.33 -8.43 29.43
CA THR A 356 -3.94 -9.04 30.60
C THR A 356 -5.07 -10.03 30.23
N HIS A 357 -5.70 -9.87 29.06
CA HIS A 357 -6.79 -10.74 28.56
C HIS A 357 -6.35 -11.50 27.30
N SER A 358 -5.21 -12.19 27.40
CA SER A 358 -4.53 -12.80 26.27
C SER A 358 -5.36 -13.85 25.51
N LYS A 359 -6.28 -14.55 26.18
CA LYS A 359 -7.18 -15.54 25.55
C LYS A 359 -8.18 -14.83 24.62
N GLU A 360 -8.90 -13.86 25.12
CA GLU A 360 -9.87 -13.09 24.35
C GLU A 360 -9.21 -12.32 23.21
N ALA A 361 -8.04 -11.72 23.45
CA ALA A 361 -7.27 -11.04 22.43
C ALA A 361 -6.85 -11.96 21.28
N LYS A 362 -6.51 -13.23 21.57
CA LYS A 362 -6.22 -14.23 20.53
C LYS A 362 -7.46 -14.61 19.74
N GLU A 363 -8.62 -14.72 20.37
CA GLU A 363 -9.88 -15.00 19.67
C GLU A 363 -10.23 -13.87 18.68
N VAL A 364 -10.01 -12.61 19.07
CA VAL A 364 -10.13 -11.45 18.15
C VAL A 364 -9.14 -11.60 16.99
N ALA A 365 -7.90 -11.96 17.25
CA ALA A 365 -6.88 -12.11 16.20
C ALA A 365 -7.18 -13.28 15.25
N GLU A 366 -7.77 -14.37 15.70
CA GLU A 366 -8.21 -15.48 14.83
C GLU A 366 -9.38 -15.04 13.93
N ARG A 367 -10.35 -14.30 14.46
CA ARG A 367 -11.42 -13.72 13.63
C ARG A 367 -10.87 -12.73 12.61
N ALA A 368 -9.89 -11.90 13.01
CA ALA A 368 -9.16 -11.01 12.10
C ALA A 368 -8.50 -11.76 10.95
N TYR A 369 -7.83 -12.87 11.24
CA TYR A 369 -7.19 -13.73 10.23
C TYR A 369 -8.21 -14.26 9.22
N GLU A 370 -9.31 -14.85 9.67
CA GLU A 370 -10.34 -15.36 8.77
C GLU A 370 -10.99 -14.27 7.93
N TYR A 371 -11.21 -13.10 8.53
CA TYR A 371 -11.72 -11.94 7.80
C TYR A 371 -10.72 -11.50 6.70
N ALA A 372 -9.44 -11.30 7.05
CA ALA A 372 -8.42 -10.85 6.10
C ALA A 372 -8.23 -11.84 4.94
N LYS A 373 -8.24 -13.13 5.22
CA LYS A 373 -8.14 -14.20 4.23
C LYS A 373 -9.25 -14.10 3.17
N ASN A 374 -10.49 -13.86 3.60
CA ASN A 374 -11.67 -13.81 2.74
C ASN A 374 -11.87 -12.46 2.04
N HIS A 375 -11.37 -11.36 2.62
CA HIS A 375 -11.67 -10.00 2.16
C HIS A 375 -10.45 -9.26 1.59
N PHE A 376 -9.23 -9.66 1.93
CA PHE A 376 -8.00 -9.03 1.46
C PHE A 376 -7.08 -9.96 0.66
N GLY A 377 -7.37 -11.26 0.64
CA GLY A 377 -6.60 -12.24 -0.13
C GLY A 377 -6.62 -11.93 -1.63
N SER A 378 -5.44 -11.86 -2.26
CA SER A 378 -5.26 -11.41 -3.64
C SER A 378 -6.14 -12.19 -4.64
N LYS A 379 -6.23 -13.51 -4.49
CA LYS A 379 -7.04 -14.37 -5.37
C LYS A 379 -8.53 -14.04 -5.30
N GLU A 380 -9.11 -13.95 -4.09
CA GLU A 380 -10.53 -13.68 -3.90
C GLU A 380 -10.92 -12.26 -4.32
N VAL A 381 -10.07 -11.28 -3.99
CA VAL A 381 -10.30 -9.87 -4.32
C VAL A 381 -10.23 -9.65 -5.83
N THR A 382 -9.26 -10.25 -6.51
CA THR A 382 -9.12 -10.10 -7.98
C THR A 382 -10.16 -10.88 -8.76
N LYS A 383 -10.74 -11.95 -8.19
CA LYS A 383 -11.92 -12.61 -8.78
C LYS A 383 -13.09 -11.63 -8.90
N LYS A 384 -13.39 -10.86 -7.86
CA LYS A 384 -14.41 -9.80 -7.88
C LYS A 384 -14.03 -8.69 -8.88
N LEU A 385 -12.76 -8.33 -8.94
CA LEU A 385 -12.24 -7.33 -9.87
C LEU A 385 -12.41 -7.77 -11.34
N ILE A 386 -12.15 -9.04 -11.67
CA ILE A 386 -12.37 -9.59 -13.01
C ILE A 386 -13.87 -9.56 -13.39
N CYS A 387 -14.76 -9.89 -12.46
CA CYS A 387 -16.20 -9.75 -12.68
C CYS A 387 -16.59 -8.30 -13.00
N PHE A 388 -16.01 -7.33 -12.29
CA PHE A 388 -16.19 -5.91 -12.56
C PHE A 388 -15.65 -5.53 -13.95
N PHE A 389 -14.44 -5.98 -14.33
CA PHE A 389 -13.89 -5.75 -15.66
C PHE A 389 -14.79 -6.31 -16.76
N ASN A 390 -15.20 -7.57 -16.64
CA ASN A 390 -16.07 -8.20 -17.63
C ASN A 390 -17.38 -7.40 -17.83
N LYS A 391 -18.02 -6.96 -16.73
CA LYS A 391 -19.24 -6.14 -16.79
C LYS A 391 -19.01 -4.78 -17.44
N THR A 392 -17.88 -4.14 -17.15
CA THR A 392 -17.60 -2.77 -17.59
C THR A 392 -17.08 -2.73 -19.03
N LEU A 393 -16.23 -3.71 -19.40
CA LEU A 393 -15.59 -3.76 -20.71
C LEU A 393 -16.52 -4.25 -21.83
N THR A 394 -17.61 -4.96 -21.50
CA THR A 394 -18.62 -5.42 -22.49
C THR A 394 -19.67 -4.36 -22.79
N ASN A 395 -19.88 -3.38 -21.93
CA ASN A 395 -20.93 -2.36 -22.06
C ASN A 395 -20.45 -1.06 -22.75
N GLU A 396 -19.21 -1.00 -23.23
CA GLU A 396 -18.62 0.04 -24.07
C GLU A 396 -18.33 -0.50 -25.48
#